data_449e1910aa21f0f3274aa607ac02e3f1
#
_entry.id   449e1910aa21f0f3274aa607ac02e3f1
#
_cell.length_a   1.000
_cell.length_b   1.000
_cell.length_c   1.000
_cell.angle_alpha   90.00
_cell.angle_beta   90.00
_cell.angle_gamma   90.00
#
_symmetry.space_group_name_H-M   'P 1'
#
loop_
_entity.id
_entity.type
_entity.pdbx_description
1 polymer ?
#
loop_
_entity_poly.entity_id
_entity_poly.type
_entity_poly.pdbx_seq_one_letter_code
_entity_poly.pdbx_strand_id
1 'polypeptide(L)'
;MKIVKALSILSAIVPVTALAQTPAPVRHDICISGTDIESTSVSDDNTIVYHLRNGQVWKNTLKATCPQLKFEHAFTEVIRGSEICANAQMIRVHETGSICALGDFTLVSAAPKKP
;
A
#
# COMPACT_ATOMS: atom_id res chain seq x y z
N MET A 1 68.87 8.33 19.97
CA MET A 1 68.04 8.73 18.86
C MET A 1 66.68 8.04 18.95
N LYS A 2 65.65 8.83 18.97
CA LYS A 2 64.34 8.31 19.19
C LYS A 2 63.54 8.38 17.91
N ILE A 3 62.96 7.27 17.55
CA ILE A 3 62.08 7.21 16.41
C ILE A 3 60.66 7.35 16.92
N VAL A 4 60.05 8.46 16.59
CA VAL A 4 58.68 8.68 16.91
C VAL A 4 57.87 8.05 15.79
N LYS A 5 57.24 6.98 16.10
CA LYS A 5 56.28 6.40 15.16
C LYS A 5 54.99 7.14 15.31
N ALA A 6 54.70 7.90 14.32
CA ALA A 6 53.37 8.45 14.26
C ALA A 6 52.38 7.31 13.93
N LEU A 7 51.63 6.92 14.90
CA LEU A 7 50.55 6.00 14.65
C LEU A 7 49.43 6.77 13.97
N SER A 8 49.36 6.59 12.68
CA SER A 8 48.20 7.06 11.95
C SER A 8 47.06 6.13 12.32
N ILE A 9 46.26 6.55 13.22
CA ILE A 9 45.02 5.84 13.45
C ILE A 9 44.09 6.21 12.32
N LEU A 10 44.02 5.31 11.37
CA LEU A 10 42.97 5.41 10.35
C LEU A 10 41.69 4.98 11.00
N SER A 11 40.95 5.91 11.53
CA SER A 11 39.58 5.62 11.88
C SER A 11 38.79 5.59 10.58
N ALA A 12 38.57 4.35 10.13
CA ALA A 12 37.66 4.15 9.03
C ALA A 12 36.27 4.50 9.53
N ILE A 13 35.82 5.67 9.22
CA ILE A 13 34.45 6.04 9.43
C ILE A 13 33.68 5.35 8.31
N VAL A 14 33.08 4.22 8.66
CA VAL A 14 32.14 3.58 7.75
C VAL A 14 30.87 4.44 7.80
N PRO A 15 30.51 5.09 6.70
CA PRO A 15 29.24 5.79 6.70
C PRO A 15 28.17 4.72 6.85
N VAL A 16 27.50 4.75 7.97
CA VAL A 16 26.28 3.96 8.12
C VAL A 16 25.29 4.64 7.18
N THR A 17 25.22 4.15 5.97
CA THR A 17 24.08 4.45 5.14
C THR A 17 22.89 3.83 5.81
N ALA A 18 22.22 4.63 6.61
CA ALA A 18 20.89 4.26 7.02
C ALA A 18 20.12 4.00 5.73
N LEU A 19 19.72 2.76 5.54
CA LEU A 19 18.80 2.45 4.46
C LEU A 19 17.55 3.26 4.73
N ALA A 20 17.49 4.43 4.13
CA ALA A 20 16.29 5.19 4.12
C ALA A 20 15.26 4.33 3.40
N GLN A 21 14.32 3.80 4.17
CA GLN A 21 13.21 3.10 3.57
C GLN A 21 12.49 4.09 2.69
N THR A 22 12.65 3.91 1.39
CA THR A 22 11.86 4.67 0.44
C THR A 22 10.40 4.35 0.72
N PRO A 23 9.56 5.35 0.97
CA PRO A 23 8.14 5.11 1.13
C PRO A 23 7.61 4.40 -0.11
N ALA A 24 6.69 3.46 0.10
CA ALA A 24 6.08 2.73 -1.00
C ALA A 24 5.49 3.73 -2.00
N PRO A 25 5.69 3.52 -3.30
CA PRO A 25 5.20 4.45 -4.30
C PRO A 25 3.67 4.49 -4.29
N VAL A 26 3.15 5.70 -4.25
CA VAL A 26 1.71 5.94 -4.36
C VAL A 26 1.37 6.01 -5.84
N ARG A 27 0.36 5.27 -6.25
CA ARG A 27 -0.05 5.20 -7.64
C ARG A 27 -1.43 5.84 -7.80
N HIS A 28 -1.47 6.86 -8.64
CA HIS A 28 -2.69 7.64 -8.85
C HIS A 28 -3.52 7.16 -10.04
N ASP A 29 -2.93 6.34 -10.88
CA ASP A 29 -3.48 6.05 -12.21
C ASP A 29 -3.52 4.56 -12.56
N ILE A 30 -3.28 3.69 -11.59
CA ILE A 30 -3.27 2.26 -11.89
C ILE A 30 -4.65 1.66 -11.72
N CYS A 31 -4.84 0.54 -12.39
CA CYS A 31 -6.04 -0.28 -12.27
C CYS A 31 -5.65 -1.69 -11.86
N ILE A 32 -6.49 -2.30 -11.04
CA ILE A 32 -6.35 -3.69 -10.64
C ILE A 32 -7.51 -4.46 -11.25
N SER A 33 -7.18 -5.58 -11.92
CA SER A 33 -8.24 -6.42 -12.45
C SER A 33 -9.01 -7.08 -11.32
N GLY A 34 -10.34 -7.00 -11.37
CA GLY A 34 -11.17 -7.61 -10.35
C GLY A 34 -10.97 -9.12 -10.25
N THR A 35 -10.63 -9.77 -11.36
CA THR A 35 -10.38 -11.22 -11.34
C THR A 35 -9.07 -11.58 -10.66
N ASP A 36 -8.17 -10.63 -10.48
CA ASP A 36 -6.91 -10.86 -9.79
C ASP A 36 -7.03 -10.68 -8.29
N ILE A 37 -8.15 -10.21 -7.80
CA ILE A 37 -8.35 -9.99 -6.37
C ILE A 37 -8.79 -11.30 -5.73
N GLU A 38 -7.99 -11.74 -4.75
CA GLU A 38 -8.33 -12.93 -3.99
C GLU A 38 -9.25 -12.58 -2.82
N SER A 39 -8.91 -11.51 -2.11
CA SER A 39 -9.71 -11.06 -0.97
C SER A 39 -9.46 -9.59 -0.70
N THR A 40 -10.35 -9.01 0.09
CA THR A 40 -10.22 -7.64 0.55
C THR A 40 -10.38 -7.59 2.05
N SER A 41 -9.76 -6.60 2.66
CA SER A 41 -9.95 -6.34 4.09
C SER A 41 -10.00 -4.83 4.31
N VAL A 42 -10.55 -4.44 5.45
CA VAL A 42 -10.71 -3.03 5.80
C VAL A 42 -9.84 -2.76 7.02
N SER A 43 -8.88 -1.85 6.88
CA SER A 43 -8.01 -1.47 7.98
C SER A 43 -8.66 -0.44 8.90
N ASP A 44 -9.30 0.55 8.30
CA ASP A 44 -10.00 1.60 9.00
C ASP A 44 -11.05 2.22 8.07
N ASP A 45 -11.69 3.30 8.51
CA ASP A 45 -12.78 3.90 7.75
C ASP A 45 -12.34 4.58 6.45
N ASN A 46 -11.06 4.60 6.15
CA ASN A 46 -10.60 5.19 4.90
C ASN A 46 -9.54 4.34 4.17
N THR A 47 -9.36 3.10 4.58
CA THR A 47 -8.34 2.25 3.96
C THR A 47 -8.87 0.85 3.68
N ILE A 48 -8.79 0.45 2.43
CA ILE A 48 -9.13 -0.90 1.98
C ILE A 48 -7.86 -1.57 1.48
N VAL A 49 -7.68 -2.82 1.88
CA VAL A 49 -6.52 -3.62 1.48
C VAL A 49 -6.99 -4.69 0.51
N TYR A 50 -6.32 -4.77 -0.62
CA TYR A 50 -6.61 -5.74 -1.68
C TYR A 50 -5.51 -6.78 -1.74
N HIS A 51 -5.87 -8.04 -1.54
CA HIS A 51 -4.94 -9.16 -1.63
C HIS A 51 -5.11 -9.81 -2.98
N LEU A 52 -4.06 -9.76 -3.79
CA LEU A 52 -4.12 -10.31 -5.14
C LEU A 52 -3.64 -11.75 -5.18
N ARG A 53 -4.12 -12.48 -6.19
CA ARG A 53 -3.77 -13.90 -6.35
C ARG A 53 -2.29 -14.11 -6.63
N ASN A 54 -1.60 -13.10 -7.15
CA ASN A 54 -0.17 -13.18 -7.41
C ASN A 54 0.68 -12.91 -6.16
N GLY A 55 0.06 -12.69 -5.02
CA GLY A 55 0.74 -12.41 -3.76
C GLY A 55 0.96 -10.94 -3.46
N GLN A 56 0.68 -10.07 -4.40
CA GLN A 56 0.79 -8.64 -4.14
C GLN A 56 -0.33 -8.19 -3.19
N VAL A 57 0.00 -7.20 -2.37
CA VAL A 57 -0.97 -6.57 -1.48
C VAL A 57 -0.95 -5.08 -1.77
N TRP A 58 -2.10 -4.57 -2.13
CA TRP A 58 -2.29 -3.14 -2.40
C TRP A 58 -3.24 -2.56 -1.37
N LYS A 59 -3.02 -1.32 -1.00
CA LYS A 59 -3.99 -0.62 -0.18
C LYS A 59 -4.51 0.59 -0.96
N ASN A 60 -5.81 0.84 -0.83
CA ASN A 60 -6.42 2.03 -1.37
C ASN A 60 -6.77 2.96 -0.22
N THR A 61 -6.26 4.18 -0.30
CA THR A 61 -6.62 5.22 0.64
C THR A 61 -7.78 5.99 0.03
N LEU A 62 -8.95 5.87 0.64
CA LEU A 62 -10.14 6.53 0.14
C LEU A 62 -9.97 8.05 0.17
N LYS A 63 -10.68 8.73 -0.70
CA LYS A 63 -10.59 10.19 -0.80
C LYS A 63 -11.09 10.90 0.46
N ALA A 64 -11.98 10.24 1.19
CA ALA A 64 -12.52 10.75 2.44
C ALA A 64 -12.85 9.60 3.35
N THR A 65 -13.01 9.89 4.64
CA THR A 65 -13.45 8.88 5.60
C THR A 65 -14.81 8.34 5.18
N CYS A 66 -14.91 7.02 5.16
CA CYS A 66 -16.14 6.34 4.77
C CYS A 66 -16.82 5.83 6.04
N PRO A 67 -17.89 6.47 6.52
CA PRO A 67 -18.49 6.11 7.80
C PRO A 67 -18.93 4.66 7.83
N GLN A 68 -18.65 3.99 8.94
CA GLN A 68 -19.04 2.60 9.22
C GLN A 68 -18.33 1.56 8.36
N LEU A 69 -17.39 1.95 7.52
CA LEU A 69 -16.71 0.98 6.66
C LEU A 69 -15.99 -0.08 7.47
N LYS A 70 -15.23 0.34 8.46
CA LYS A 70 -14.49 -0.61 9.29
C LYS A 70 -15.44 -1.47 10.11
N PHE A 71 -16.48 -0.88 10.63
CA PHE A 71 -17.45 -1.59 11.46
C PHE A 71 -18.17 -2.68 10.66
N GLU A 72 -18.63 -2.33 9.47
CA GLU A 72 -19.39 -3.26 8.64
C GLU A 72 -18.53 -4.31 7.96
N HIS A 73 -17.29 -3.96 7.62
CA HIS A 73 -16.37 -4.82 6.85
C HIS A 73 -16.95 -5.34 5.53
N ALA A 74 -18.12 -4.86 5.14
CA ALA A 74 -18.81 -5.32 3.96
C ALA A 74 -19.11 -4.16 3.03
N PHE A 75 -18.62 -4.27 1.82
CA PHE A 75 -18.85 -3.27 0.79
C PHE A 75 -18.90 -3.93 -0.57
N THR A 76 -19.47 -3.23 -1.53
CA THR A 76 -19.51 -3.67 -2.93
C THR A 76 -18.83 -2.62 -3.77
N GLU A 77 -17.96 -3.07 -4.67
CA GLU A 77 -17.36 -2.19 -5.65
C GLU A 77 -18.40 -1.75 -6.67
N VAL A 78 -18.45 -0.45 -6.91
CA VAL A 78 -19.28 0.08 -7.99
C VAL A 78 -18.36 0.29 -9.18
N ILE A 79 -18.31 -0.69 -10.04
CA ILE A 79 -17.40 -0.68 -11.19
C ILE A 79 -18.16 -0.83 -12.49
N ARG A 80 -17.57 -0.28 -13.53
CA ARG A 80 -18.01 -0.52 -14.89
C ARG A 80 -16.91 -1.33 -15.57
N GLY A 81 -17.23 -2.52 -15.99
CA GLY A 81 -16.23 -3.43 -16.54
C GLY A 81 -15.59 -4.27 -15.45
N SER A 82 -14.36 -4.67 -15.65
CA SER A 82 -13.68 -5.64 -14.80
C SER A 82 -12.52 -5.07 -14.00
N GLU A 83 -12.27 -3.77 -14.12
CA GLU A 83 -11.11 -3.17 -13.47
C GLU A 83 -11.49 -2.20 -12.38
N ILE A 84 -10.68 -2.17 -11.33
CA ILE A 84 -10.82 -1.23 -10.22
C ILE A 84 -9.64 -0.26 -10.31
N CYS A 85 -9.93 0.98 -10.64
CA CYS A 85 -8.92 1.99 -10.91
C CYS A 85 -8.81 3.01 -9.80
N ALA A 86 -7.59 3.44 -9.54
CA ALA A 86 -7.34 4.49 -8.57
C ALA A 86 -8.09 5.76 -8.98
N ASN A 87 -8.72 6.41 -8.01
CA ASN A 87 -9.39 7.69 -8.21
C ASN A 87 -10.53 7.68 -9.23
N ALA A 88 -11.06 6.51 -9.55
CA ALA A 88 -12.08 6.39 -10.58
C ALA A 88 -13.35 5.70 -10.12
N GLN A 89 -13.24 4.71 -9.26
CA GLN A 89 -14.39 3.96 -8.82
C GLN A 89 -14.83 4.33 -7.41
N MET A 90 -16.00 3.81 -7.06
CA MET A 90 -16.59 4.00 -5.75
C MET A 90 -16.92 2.65 -5.13
N ILE A 91 -17.12 2.66 -3.84
CA ILE A 91 -17.65 1.51 -3.11
C ILE A 91 -18.94 1.89 -2.43
N ARG A 92 -19.76 0.90 -2.16
CA ARG A 92 -20.98 1.07 -1.37
C ARG A 92 -20.88 0.19 -0.13
N VAL A 93 -21.02 0.79 1.04
CA VAL A 93 -21.08 0.07 2.30
C VAL A 93 -22.45 -0.58 2.41
N HIS A 94 -22.49 -1.88 2.74
CA HIS A 94 -23.75 -2.65 2.65
C HIS A 94 -24.85 -2.13 3.55
N GLU A 95 -24.59 -2.03 4.83
CA GLU A 95 -25.66 -1.70 5.78
C GLU A 95 -26.13 -0.26 5.67
N THR A 96 -25.21 0.66 5.50
CA THR A 96 -25.53 2.09 5.49
C THR A 96 -25.90 2.59 4.12
N GLY A 97 -25.47 1.90 3.06
CA GLY A 97 -25.61 2.38 1.70
C GLY A 97 -24.70 3.55 1.35
N SER A 98 -23.77 3.89 2.24
CA SER A 98 -22.84 4.99 1.99
C SER A 98 -21.99 4.72 0.77
N ILE A 99 -21.82 5.73 -0.09
CA ILE A 99 -20.98 5.63 -1.28
C ILE A 99 -19.73 6.43 -1.03
N CYS A 100 -18.58 5.77 -1.19
CA CYS A 100 -17.29 6.38 -0.92
C CYS A 100 -16.39 6.20 -2.13
N ALA A 101 -15.60 7.23 -2.42
CA ALA A 101 -14.73 7.23 -3.60
C ALA A 101 -13.38 6.61 -3.26
N LEU A 102 -12.92 5.73 -4.13
CA LEU A 102 -11.56 5.21 -4.05
C LEU A 102 -10.57 6.32 -4.35
N GLY A 103 -9.44 6.24 -3.68
CA GLY A 103 -8.34 7.16 -3.92
C GLY A 103 -7.15 6.44 -4.52
N ASP A 104 -5.97 6.79 -4.06
CA ASP A 104 -4.72 6.26 -4.59
C ASP A 104 -4.47 4.83 -4.12
N PHE A 105 -3.78 4.06 -4.95
CA PHE A 105 -3.26 2.77 -4.55
C PHE A 105 -1.81 2.87 -4.12
N THR A 106 -1.47 2.13 -3.08
CA THR A 106 -0.10 2.01 -2.60
C THR A 106 0.25 0.54 -2.50
N LEU A 107 1.38 0.14 -3.10
CA LEU A 107 1.83 -1.23 -3.02
C LEU A 107 2.39 -1.48 -1.61
N VAL A 108 1.71 -2.34 -0.86
CA VAL A 108 2.12 -2.69 0.50
C VAL A 108 3.15 -3.80 0.47
N SER A 109 2.92 -4.79 -0.38
CA SER A 109 3.82 -5.93 -0.49
C SER A 109 3.85 -6.39 -1.94
N ALA A 110 5.06 -6.44 -2.49
CA ALA A 110 5.31 -7.01 -3.80
C ALA A 110 5.72 -8.47 -3.67
N ALA A 111 5.25 -9.14 -2.63
CA ALA A 111 5.69 -10.46 -2.26
C ALA A 111 5.80 -11.37 -3.48
N PRO A 112 6.97 -11.91 -3.72
CA PRO A 112 7.13 -12.80 -4.85
C PRO A 112 6.28 -14.02 -4.63
N LYS A 113 5.68 -14.47 -5.70
CA LYS A 113 4.87 -15.65 -5.69
C LYS A 113 5.73 -16.84 -5.37
N LYS A 114 5.36 -17.56 -4.35
CA LYS A 114 5.99 -18.84 -4.08
C LYS A 114 5.65 -19.83 -5.17
N PRO A 115 6.63 -20.55 -5.69
CA PRO A 115 6.33 -21.58 -6.68
C PRO A 115 5.50 -22.71 -6.11
#